data_489385b9a98c11e99be7238b91bcbb3e
#
_entry.id   489385b9a98c11e99be7238b91bcbb3e
#
_cell.length_a   1.000
_cell.length_b   1.000
_cell.length_c   1.000
_cell.angle_alpha   90.00
_cell.angle_beta   90.00
_cell.angle_gamma   90.00
#
_symmetry.space_group_name_H-M   'P 1'
#
loop_
_entity.id
_entity.type
_entity.pdbx_description
1 polymer ?
#
loop_
_entity_poly.entity_id
_entity_poly.type
_entity_poly.pdbx_seq_one_letter_code
_entity_poly.pdbx_strand_id
1 'polypeptide(L)' 'MSSSAGVSELMDAEKKASTVVAEARAARSERLKAAKAEAGAAVDDLRAARESEHALTTSSDSDADPYR' A
#
# COMPACT_ATOMS: atom_id res chain seq x y z
N MET A 1 33.47 -35.39 -16.06
CA MET A 1 34.23 -34.27 -15.53
C MET A 1 33.48 -33.58 -14.45
N SER A 2 34.00 -33.68 -13.26
CA SER A 2 33.33 -33.15 -12.08
C SER A 2 33.20 -31.62 -12.09
N SER A 3 34.14 -30.92 -12.71
CA SER A 3 34.11 -29.46 -12.80
C SER A 3 32.92 -28.94 -13.63
N SER A 4 32.54 -29.66 -14.68
CA SER A 4 31.40 -29.31 -15.53
C SER A 4 30.10 -29.47 -14.79
N ALA A 5 29.93 -30.55 -14.03
CA ALA A 5 28.74 -30.80 -13.20
C ALA A 5 28.64 -29.77 -12.05
N GLY A 6 29.79 -29.43 -11.43
CA GLY A 6 29.83 -28.44 -10.37
C GLY A 6 29.44 -27.05 -10.83
N VAL A 7 29.90 -26.65 -12.02
CA VAL A 7 29.51 -25.37 -12.62
C VAL A 7 28.05 -25.31 -12.95
N SER A 8 27.51 -26.40 -13.48
CA SER A 8 26.07 -26.49 -13.81
C SER A 8 25.22 -26.37 -12.55
N GLU A 9 25.61 -27.06 -11.47
CA GLU A 9 24.91 -26.99 -10.19
C GLU A 9 24.97 -25.57 -9.60
N LEU A 10 26.11 -24.92 -9.72
CA LEU A 10 26.29 -23.54 -9.24
C LEU A 10 25.40 -22.58 -10.02
N MET A 11 25.34 -22.72 -11.33
CA MET A 11 24.50 -21.88 -12.19
C MET A 11 23.02 -22.09 -11.88
N ASP A 12 22.59 -23.32 -11.63
CA ASP A 12 21.22 -23.64 -11.24
C ASP A 12 20.88 -23.01 -9.88
N ALA A 13 21.82 -23.09 -8.94
CA ALA A 13 21.63 -22.50 -7.61
C ALA A 13 21.53 -20.97 -7.69
N GLU A 14 22.37 -20.33 -8.51
CA GLU A 14 22.32 -18.88 -8.74
C GLU A 14 21.00 -18.47 -9.39
N LYS A 15 20.51 -19.24 -10.33
CA LYS A 15 19.26 -18.99 -11.01
C LYS A 15 18.09 -19.06 -10.04
N LYS A 16 18.07 -20.10 -9.20
CA LYS A 16 17.04 -20.26 -8.17
C LYS A 16 17.07 -19.12 -7.17
N ALA A 17 18.28 -18.75 -6.72
CA ALA A 17 18.45 -17.63 -5.78
C ALA A 17 17.96 -16.31 -6.39
N SER A 18 18.30 -16.06 -7.66
CA SER A 18 17.86 -14.87 -8.38
C SER A 18 16.33 -14.83 -8.51
N THR A 19 15.71 -15.97 -8.80
CA THR A 19 14.27 -16.07 -8.90
C THR A 19 13.59 -15.78 -7.55
N VAL A 20 14.12 -16.37 -6.47
CA VAL A 20 13.58 -16.16 -5.13
C VAL A 20 13.67 -14.69 -4.73
N VAL A 21 14.80 -14.05 -5.01
CA VAL A 21 14.98 -12.62 -4.71
C VAL A 21 14.00 -11.77 -5.54
N ALA A 22 13.87 -12.08 -6.83
CA ALA A 22 12.94 -11.34 -7.70
C ALA A 22 11.50 -11.48 -7.23
N GLU A 23 11.07 -12.69 -6.85
CA GLU A 23 9.74 -12.94 -6.33
C GLU A 23 9.50 -12.22 -5.00
N ALA A 24 10.50 -12.24 -4.12
CA ALA A 24 10.41 -11.55 -2.84
C ALA A 24 10.27 -10.03 -3.01
N ARG A 25 11.03 -9.46 -3.93
CA ARG A 25 10.95 -8.03 -4.25
C ARG A 25 9.61 -7.66 -4.85
N ALA A 26 9.10 -8.49 -5.74
CA ALA A 26 7.78 -8.28 -6.34
C ALA A 26 6.67 -8.34 -5.29
N ALA A 27 6.72 -9.32 -4.41
CA ALA A 27 5.75 -9.46 -3.31
C ALA A 27 5.79 -8.25 -2.38
N ARG A 28 6.99 -7.78 -2.06
CA ARG A 28 7.17 -6.59 -1.22
C ARG A 28 6.59 -5.35 -1.87
N SER A 29 6.85 -5.18 -3.16
CA SER A 29 6.34 -4.05 -3.93
C SER A 29 4.81 -4.06 -3.96
N GLU A 30 4.20 -5.22 -4.17
CA GLU A 30 2.76 -5.39 -4.16
C GLU A 30 2.15 -5.07 -2.79
N ARG A 31 2.78 -5.54 -1.72
CA ARG A 31 2.33 -5.24 -0.35
C ARG A 31 2.40 -3.76 -0.04
N LEU A 32 3.47 -3.12 -0.48
CA LEU A 32 3.65 -1.67 -0.27
C LEU A 32 2.58 -0.89 -1.01
N LYS A 33 2.30 -1.27 -2.26
CA LYS A 33 1.23 -0.67 -3.07
C LYS A 33 -0.13 -0.83 -2.39
N ALA A 34 -0.42 -2.05 -1.94
CA ALA A 34 -1.68 -2.34 -1.27
C ALA A 34 -1.83 -1.54 0.02
N ALA A 35 -0.75 -1.45 0.81
CA ALA A 35 -0.74 -0.68 2.05
C ALA A 35 -0.97 0.81 1.80
N LYS A 36 -0.34 1.36 0.78
CA LYS A 36 -0.52 2.77 0.40
C LYS A 36 -1.95 3.05 -0.06
N ALA A 37 -2.51 2.15 -0.86
CA ALA A 37 -3.89 2.29 -1.33
C ALA A 37 -4.88 2.22 -0.16
N GLU A 38 -4.67 1.28 0.75
CA GLU A 38 -5.51 1.12 1.94
C GLU A 38 -5.42 2.35 2.86
N ALA A 39 -4.21 2.83 3.10
CA ALA A 39 -3.99 4.03 3.90
C ALA A 39 -4.63 5.26 3.25
N GLY A 40 -4.50 5.40 1.94
CA GLY A 40 -5.12 6.49 1.18
C GLY A 40 -6.64 6.46 1.29
N ALA A 41 -7.24 5.29 1.15
CA ALA A 41 -8.68 5.10 1.28
C ALA A 41 -9.15 5.45 2.69
N ALA A 42 -8.42 5.04 3.72
CA ALA A 42 -8.75 5.36 5.11
C ALA A 42 -8.69 6.86 5.38
N VAL A 43 -7.69 7.55 4.83
CA VAL A 43 -7.58 9.00 4.96
C VAL A 43 -8.72 9.70 4.23
N ASP A 44 -9.07 9.25 3.03
CA ASP A 44 -10.17 9.81 2.26
C ASP A 44 -11.51 9.66 2.99
N ASP A 45 -11.75 8.50 3.58
CA ASP A 45 -12.95 8.23 4.37
C ASP A 45 -13.03 9.17 5.59
N LEU A 46 -11.90 9.35 6.25
CA LEU A 46 -11.82 10.24 7.41
C LEU A 46 -12.09 11.71 7.02
N ARG A 47 -11.53 12.14 5.92
CA ARG A 47 -11.76 13.49 5.38
C ARG A 47 -13.22 13.69 5.02
N ALA A 48 -13.82 12.71 4.36
CA ALA A 48 -15.24 12.76 4.00
C ALA A 48 -16.13 12.84 5.24
N ALA A 49 -15.82 12.08 6.27
CA ALA A 49 -16.55 12.11 7.54
C ALA A 49 -16.43 13.47 8.21
N ARG A 50 -15.24 14.05 8.25
CA ARG A 50 -15.00 15.38 8.82
C ARG A 50 -15.73 16.47 8.05
N GLU A 51 -15.70 16.40 6.72
CA GLU A 51 -16.41 17.35 5.85
C GLU A 51 -17.92 17.31 6.11
N SER A 52 -18.47 16.11 6.21
CA SER A 52 -19.88 15.89 6.49
C SER A 52 -20.27 16.46 7.86
N GLU A 53 -19.46 16.19 8.87
CA GLU A 53 -19.63 16.68 10.23
C GLU A 53 -19.55 18.20 10.29
N HIS A 54 -18.56 18.77 9.62
CA HIS A 54 -18.36 20.20 9.52
C HIS A 54 -19.54 20.91 8.85
N ALA A 55 -20.05 20.34 7.78
CA ALA A 55 -21.21 20.87 7.08
C ALA A 55 -22.46 20.90 7.98
N LEU A 56 -22.67 19.84 8.74
CA LEU A 56 -23.78 19.77 9.70
C LEU A 56 -23.63 20.80 10.81
N THR A 57 -22.44 20.96 11.36
CA THR A 57 -22.13 21.92 12.40
C THR A 57 -22.33 23.34 11.91
N THR A 58 -21.83 23.66 10.71
CA THR A 58 -21.98 24.97 10.10
C THR A 58 -23.44 25.30 9.85
N SER A 59 -24.20 24.35 9.34
CA SER A 59 -25.64 24.51 9.09
C SER A 59 -26.40 24.74 10.41
N SER A 60 -26.08 23.98 11.43
CA SER A 60 -26.68 24.10 12.75
C SER A 60 -26.37 25.47 13.39
N ASP A 61 -25.13 25.92 13.32
CA ASP A 61 -24.71 27.22 13.82
C ASP A 61 -25.44 28.36 13.09
N SER A 62 -25.59 28.21 11.78
CA SER A 62 -26.29 29.17 10.95
C SER A 62 -27.76 29.29 11.34
N ASP A 63 -28.42 28.17 11.60
CA ASP A 63 -29.83 28.11 12.01
C ASP A 63 -30.04 28.65 13.44
N ALA A 64 -29.02 28.53 14.27
CA ALA A 64 -29.05 28.94 15.67
C ALA A 64 -28.78 30.44 15.86
N ASP A 65 -28.39 31.16 14.83
CA ASP A 65 -28.08 32.61 14.91
C ASP A 65 -29.34 33.42 15.17
N PRO A 66 -29.48 34.04 16.33
CA PRO A 66 -30.70 34.82 16.68
C PRO A 66 -30.81 36.15 15.94
N TYR A 67 -29.76 36.57 15.26
CA TYR A 67 -29.71 37.87 14.56
C TYR A 67 -29.95 37.79 13.06
N ARG A 68 -30.30 36.60 12.59
CA ARG A 68 -30.56 36.38 11.17
C ARG A 68 -31.90 36.97 10.74
#